data_b16594edfddbacd6de162714565a79de
#
_entry.id   b16594edfddbacd6de162714565a79de
#
_cell.length_a   1.000
_cell.length_b   1.000
_cell.length_c   1.000
_cell.angle_alpha   90.00
_cell.angle_beta   90.00
_cell.angle_gamma   90.00
#
_symmetry.space_group_name_H-M   'P 1'
#
loop_
_entity.id
_entity.type
_entity.pdbx_description
1 polymer ?
#
loop_
_entity_poly.entity_id
_entity_poly.type
_entity_poly.pdbx_seq_one_letter_code
_entity_poly.pdbx_strand_id
1 'polypeptide(L)'
;MARESDLFSGRPSELVGRQVAGYRIEGELGRGGMAVVYRARDLRLDRTVALKLLAPELARNDTFRRRFTHESRVAAAIDHPHIVPIFEAGETDGVLYIAMRYVEGSDLRHLLDRQGPLPLPTAVRIAAQVASALDAAHEHGLVHRDVKPGNILVARGTDSDHPEHVYLTDFGLTKKSLSLTGFTTVGQFVGTLDYVAPEQISGKPVDARCDVYGFACVVHECLTGHPPFRRDDDMALLWAHQYDDPPPPSASRPGLPAGIDAVFARALAKTPEARHDTCLAFVAELRAAGRDDRARRHPLTEPAGRPVPRNGPRPPPRWAQPVVGRYP
;
A
#
# COMPACT_ATOMS: atom_id res chain seq x y z
N MET A 1 5.61 -33.16 18.84
CA MET A 1 6.11 -31.79 19.04
C MET A 1 7.22 -31.58 18.02
N ALA A 2 7.02 -30.68 17.02
CA ALA A 2 8.05 -30.32 16.06
C ALA A 2 9.06 -29.42 16.76
N ARG A 3 10.37 -29.65 16.53
CA ARG A 3 11.41 -28.80 17.12
C ARG A 3 11.44 -27.43 16.39
N GLU A 4 11.77 -26.35 17.12
CA GLU A 4 11.92 -24.98 16.61
C GLU A 4 12.67 -24.85 15.28
N SER A 5 13.69 -25.70 15.08
CA SER A 5 14.51 -25.73 13.86
C SER A 5 13.76 -26.17 12.61
N ASP A 6 12.64 -26.88 12.73
CA ASP A 6 11.94 -27.50 11.61
C ASP A 6 10.97 -26.55 10.91
N LEU A 7 10.58 -25.44 11.57
CA LEU A 7 9.59 -24.49 11.04
C LEU A 7 10.13 -23.61 9.90
N PHE A 8 11.44 -23.38 9.85
CA PHE A 8 12.07 -22.49 8.86
C PHE A 8 13.14 -23.18 7.99
N SER A 9 13.69 -24.33 8.43
CA SER A 9 14.67 -25.11 7.67
C SER A 9 14.04 -26.14 6.74
N GLY A 10 12.75 -26.45 6.92
CA GLY A 10 12.00 -27.40 6.11
C GLY A 10 11.52 -26.83 4.78
N ARG A 11 11.22 -27.74 3.82
CA ARG A 11 10.57 -27.38 2.57
C ARG A 11 9.18 -26.75 2.86
N PRO A 12 8.68 -25.81 2.03
CA PRO A 12 7.38 -25.13 2.23
C PRO A 12 6.20 -26.07 2.52
N SER A 13 6.27 -27.32 2.02
CA SER A 13 5.25 -28.35 2.17
C SER A 13 5.20 -29.01 3.57
N GLU A 14 6.20 -28.83 4.42
CA GLU A 14 6.30 -29.57 5.70
C GLU A 14 5.35 -29.06 6.79
N LEU A 15 4.89 -27.82 6.68
CA LEU A 15 3.92 -27.23 7.63
C LEU A 15 2.46 -27.36 7.17
N VAL A 16 2.20 -27.68 5.92
CA VAL A 16 0.84 -27.86 5.42
C VAL A 16 0.17 -29.04 6.17
N GLY A 17 -1.04 -28.78 6.69
CA GLY A 17 -1.78 -29.73 7.52
C GLY A 17 -1.43 -29.66 9.02
N ARG A 18 -0.32 -29.03 9.42
CA ARG A 18 0.03 -28.85 10.84
C ARG A 18 -0.80 -27.72 11.47
N GLN A 19 -0.85 -27.75 12.80
CA GLN A 19 -1.51 -26.75 13.60
C GLN A 19 -0.48 -25.91 14.35
N VAL A 20 -0.61 -24.57 14.27
CA VAL A 20 0.21 -23.57 14.98
C VAL A 20 -0.74 -22.59 15.66
N ALA A 21 -0.63 -22.37 16.97
CA ALA A 21 -1.43 -21.43 17.76
C ALA A 21 -2.96 -21.54 17.55
N GLY A 22 -3.49 -22.73 17.25
CA GLY A 22 -4.94 -22.91 16.98
C GLY A 22 -5.34 -22.69 15.51
N TYR A 23 -4.38 -22.47 14.62
CA TYR A 23 -4.57 -22.30 13.20
C TYR A 23 -4.03 -23.51 12.45
N ARG A 24 -4.84 -24.11 11.56
CA ARG A 24 -4.39 -25.19 10.65
C ARG A 24 -3.86 -24.59 9.37
N ILE A 25 -2.58 -24.86 9.05
CA ILE A 25 -1.93 -24.38 7.83
C ILE A 25 -2.47 -25.13 6.62
N GLU A 26 -2.96 -24.38 5.62
CA GLU A 26 -3.53 -24.90 4.37
C GLU A 26 -2.58 -24.74 3.18
N GLY A 27 -1.73 -23.71 3.16
CA GLY A 27 -0.78 -23.46 2.09
C GLY A 27 0.06 -22.21 2.33
N GLU A 28 1.20 -22.10 1.64
CA GLU A 28 2.05 -20.91 1.69
C GLU A 28 1.48 -19.81 0.75
N LEU A 29 1.40 -18.59 1.24
CA LEU A 29 1.01 -17.39 0.46
C LEU A 29 2.23 -16.60 -0.01
N GLY A 30 3.27 -16.56 0.81
CA GLY A 30 4.49 -15.82 0.47
C GLY A 30 5.59 -16.05 1.50
N ARG A 31 6.83 -15.84 1.07
CA ARG A 31 8.03 -16.01 1.91
C ARG A 31 8.95 -14.80 1.75
N GLY A 32 9.35 -14.23 2.89
CA GLY A 32 10.38 -13.20 2.97
C GLY A 32 11.55 -13.66 3.84
N GLY A 33 12.60 -12.87 3.91
CA GLY A 33 13.81 -13.23 4.68
C GLY A 33 13.58 -13.38 6.20
N MET A 34 12.51 -12.82 6.75
CA MET A 34 12.25 -12.79 8.19
C MET A 34 10.91 -13.39 8.59
N ALA A 35 10.09 -13.78 7.63
CA ALA A 35 8.76 -14.33 7.90
C ALA A 35 8.24 -15.13 6.72
N VAL A 36 7.34 -16.06 7.03
CA VAL A 36 6.54 -16.77 6.03
C VAL A 36 5.07 -16.51 6.33
N VAL A 37 4.29 -16.24 5.30
CA VAL A 37 2.84 -16.04 5.40
C VAL A 37 2.14 -17.26 4.83
N TYR A 38 1.21 -17.81 5.61
CA TYR A 38 0.41 -18.97 5.22
C TYR A 38 -1.07 -18.63 5.14
N ARG A 39 -1.77 -19.23 4.21
CA ARG A 39 -3.20 -19.41 4.31
C ARG A 39 -3.47 -20.46 5.37
N ALA A 40 -4.31 -20.12 6.35
CA ALA A 40 -4.62 -21.03 7.46
C ALA A 40 -6.10 -20.95 7.83
N ARG A 41 -6.59 -22.02 8.47
CA ARG A 41 -7.95 -22.10 9.03
C ARG A 41 -7.88 -21.85 10.54
N ASP A 42 -8.56 -20.81 11.02
CA ASP A 42 -8.83 -20.60 12.44
C ASP A 42 -9.80 -21.68 12.90
N LEU A 43 -9.32 -22.61 13.74
CA LEU A 43 -10.11 -23.78 14.19
C LEU A 43 -11.18 -23.43 15.23
N ARG A 44 -11.10 -22.24 15.86
CA ARG A 44 -12.07 -21.77 16.86
C ARG A 44 -13.27 -21.11 16.21
N LEU A 45 -13.04 -20.33 15.15
CA LEU A 45 -14.07 -19.53 14.48
C LEU A 45 -14.40 -20.03 13.08
N ASP A 46 -13.78 -21.12 12.65
CA ASP A 46 -13.99 -21.78 11.35
C ASP A 46 -13.89 -20.81 10.15
N ARG A 47 -12.88 -19.93 10.16
CA ARG A 47 -12.65 -18.94 9.11
C ARG A 47 -11.23 -19.02 8.52
N THR A 48 -11.08 -18.62 7.27
CA THR A 48 -9.76 -18.49 6.63
C THR A 48 -9.06 -17.22 7.09
N VAL A 49 -7.76 -17.33 7.42
CA VAL A 49 -6.89 -16.24 7.84
C VAL A 49 -5.57 -16.27 7.07
N ALA A 50 -4.86 -15.15 7.02
CA ALA A 50 -3.45 -15.11 6.71
C ALA A 50 -2.67 -15.20 8.03
N LEU A 51 -1.84 -16.23 8.16
CA LEU A 51 -1.01 -16.48 9.35
C LEU A 51 0.44 -16.19 9.00
N LYS A 52 1.00 -15.13 9.56
CA LYS A 52 2.40 -14.75 9.40
C LYS A 52 3.19 -15.32 10.55
N LEU A 53 4.18 -16.16 10.24
CA LEU A 53 5.14 -16.72 11.21
C LEU A 53 6.47 -16.02 11.03
N LEU A 54 7.05 -15.52 12.11
CA LEU A 54 8.33 -14.81 12.09
C LEU A 54 9.47 -15.83 12.34
N ALA A 55 10.66 -15.52 11.78
CA ALA A 55 11.84 -16.33 11.97
C ALA A 55 12.16 -16.51 13.48
N PRO A 56 12.47 -17.74 13.94
CA PRO A 56 12.68 -18.03 15.36
C PRO A 56 13.80 -17.21 15.99
N GLU A 57 14.80 -16.83 15.20
CA GLU A 57 15.91 -15.98 15.66
C GLU A 57 15.43 -14.63 16.20
N LEU A 58 14.34 -14.11 15.65
CA LEU A 58 13.73 -12.86 16.10
C LEU A 58 13.05 -13.02 17.47
N ALA A 59 12.47 -14.18 17.76
CA ALA A 59 11.85 -14.46 19.05
C ALA A 59 12.89 -14.57 20.20
N ARG A 60 14.16 -14.88 19.90
CA ARG A 60 15.24 -14.94 20.88
C ARG A 60 15.73 -13.56 21.34
N ASN A 61 15.34 -12.49 20.64
CA ASN A 61 15.72 -11.12 21.00
C ASN A 61 14.61 -10.45 21.82
N ASP A 62 14.83 -10.26 23.12
CA ASP A 62 13.84 -9.66 24.03
C ASP A 62 13.44 -8.24 23.66
N THR A 63 14.34 -7.45 23.07
CA THR A 63 14.02 -6.11 22.59
C THR A 63 13.09 -6.18 21.40
N PHE A 64 13.32 -7.13 20.50
CA PHE A 64 12.44 -7.37 19.36
C PHE A 64 11.06 -7.85 19.82
N ARG A 65 10.98 -8.82 20.73
CA ARG A 65 9.71 -9.36 21.27
C ARG A 65 8.85 -8.27 21.90
N ARG A 66 9.44 -7.39 22.72
CA ARG A 66 8.72 -6.26 23.35
C ARG A 66 8.18 -5.28 22.31
N ARG A 67 8.97 -4.95 21.28
CA ARG A 67 8.55 -4.09 20.18
C ARG A 67 7.45 -4.74 19.35
N PHE A 68 7.64 -5.97 18.95
CA PHE A 68 6.63 -6.75 18.23
C PHE A 68 5.29 -6.73 18.95
N THR A 69 5.27 -7.03 20.24
CA THR A 69 4.05 -7.02 21.06
C THR A 69 3.41 -5.63 21.09
N HIS A 70 4.21 -4.58 21.26
CA HIS A 70 3.70 -3.21 21.33
C HIS A 70 3.15 -2.76 19.98
N GLU A 71 3.93 -2.88 18.90
CA GLU A 71 3.54 -2.42 17.57
C GLU A 71 2.37 -3.23 17.01
N SER A 72 2.31 -4.55 17.29
CA SER A 72 1.15 -5.38 16.92
C SER A 72 -0.14 -4.94 17.64
N ARG A 73 -0.07 -4.52 18.91
CA ARG A 73 -1.23 -3.97 19.64
C ARG A 73 -1.70 -2.66 19.06
N VAL A 74 -0.77 -1.75 18.72
CA VAL A 74 -1.12 -0.48 18.08
C VAL A 74 -1.76 -0.73 16.72
N ALA A 75 -1.16 -1.57 15.88
CA ALA A 75 -1.71 -1.91 14.57
C ALA A 75 -3.09 -2.58 14.65
N ALA A 76 -3.30 -3.49 15.63
CA ALA A 76 -4.58 -4.16 15.85
C ALA A 76 -5.69 -3.22 16.34
N ALA A 77 -5.34 -2.08 16.96
CA ALA A 77 -6.31 -1.09 17.44
C ALA A 77 -6.79 -0.14 16.33
N ILE A 78 -6.14 -0.13 15.17
CA ILE A 78 -6.52 0.75 14.06
C ILE A 78 -7.68 0.10 13.29
N ASP A 79 -8.86 0.70 13.38
CA ASP A 79 -10.02 0.32 12.56
C ASP A 79 -10.11 1.22 11.33
N HIS A 80 -9.69 0.71 10.19
CA HIS A 80 -9.65 1.45 8.94
C HIS A 80 -9.96 0.54 7.73
N PRO A 81 -10.81 0.96 6.77
CA PRO A 81 -11.24 0.11 5.65
C PRO A 81 -10.09 -0.36 4.76
N HIS A 82 -8.97 0.36 4.73
CA HIS A 82 -7.82 0.08 3.88
C HIS A 82 -6.59 -0.43 4.65
N ILE A 83 -6.76 -0.88 5.89
CA ILE A 83 -5.73 -1.59 6.67
C ILE A 83 -6.20 -3.03 6.88
N VAL A 84 -5.30 -4.00 6.68
CA VAL A 84 -5.63 -5.41 6.96
C VAL A 84 -5.87 -5.58 8.46
N PRO A 85 -7.09 -5.99 8.90
CA PRO A 85 -7.38 -6.23 10.30
C PRO A 85 -6.52 -7.35 10.88
N ILE A 86 -5.86 -7.09 12.00
CA ILE A 86 -5.16 -8.08 12.81
C ILE A 86 -6.15 -8.68 13.80
N PHE A 87 -6.27 -10.01 13.82
CA PHE A 87 -7.15 -10.73 14.71
C PHE A 87 -6.46 -11.17 15.98
N GLU A 88 -5.19 -11.54 15.86
CA GLU A 88 -4.38 -12.03 16.98
C GLU A 88 -2.91 -11.86 16.66
N ALA A 89 -2.11 -11.54 17.68
CA ALA A 89 -0.65 -11.60 17.61
C ALA A 89 -0.14 -12.21 18.92
N GLY A 90 0.84 -13.10 18.82
CA GLY A 90 1.34 -13.81 19.99
C GLY A 90 2.61 -14.59 19.71
N GLU A 91 2.92 -15.47 20.66
CA GLU A 91 4.04 -16.39 20.62
C GLU A 91 3.55 -17.80 20.98
N THR A 92 3.99 -18.80 20.24
CA THR A 92 3.76 -20.20 20.51
C THR A 92 5.01 -21.00 20.18
N ASP A 93 5.43 -21.88 21.06
CA ASP A 93 6.62 -22.74 20.89
C ASP A 93 7.87 -21.94 20.40
N GLY A 94 8.09 -20.73 20.95
CA GLY A 94 9.22 -19.88 20.59
C GLY A 94 9.11 -19.19 19.21
N VAL A 95 7.93 -19.24 18.56
CA VAL A 95 7.68 -18.60 17.29
C VAL A 95 6.66 -17.47 17.47
N LEU A 96 7.02 -16.26 17.02
CA LEU A 96 6.11 -15.11 16.98
C LEU A 96 5.20 -15.24 15.76
N TYR A 97 3.90 -14.95 15.96
CA TYR A 97 2.93 -15.02 14.87
C TYR A 97 1.95 -13.85 14.88
N ILE A 98 1.39 -13.58 13.71
CA ILE A 98 0.26 -12.66 13.51
C ILE A 98 -0.79 -13.37 12.67
N ALA A 99 -2.01 -13.46 13.18
CA ALA A 99 -3.17 -13.89 12.42
C ALA A 99 -3.98 -12.66 11.99
N MET A 100 -4.22 -12.52 10.71
CA MET A 100 -4.88 -11.35 10.11
C MET A 100 -5.90 -11.79 9.05
N ARG A 101 -6.72 -10.84 8.59
CA ARG A 101 -7.67 -11.10 7.51
C ARG A 101 -6.94 -11.67 6.28
N TYR A 102 -7.46 -12.79 5.77
CA TYR A 102 -7.11 -13.25 4.43
C TYR A 102 -7.85 -12.38 3.40
N VAL A 103 -7.10 -11.77 2.51
CA VAL A 103 -7.62 -10.93 1.43
C VAL A 103 -7.55 -11.74 0.13
N GLU A 104 -8.71 -11.99 -0.48
CA GLU A 104 -8.77 -12.59 -1.80
C GLU A 104 -8.39 -11.56 -2.87
N GLY A 105 -7.30 -11.81 -3.58
CA GLY A 105 -6.75 -10.89 -4.57
C GLY A 105 -5.29 -11.17 -4.84
N SER A 106 -4.58 -10.15 -5.27
CA SER A 106 -3.12 -10.16 -5.42
C SER A 106 -2.52 -8.92 -4.78
N ASP A 107 -1.22 -8.94 -4.53
CA ASP A 107 -0.53 -7.71 -4.21
C ASP A 107 -0.33 -6.83 -5.46
N LEU A 108 0.01 -5.56 -5.21
CA LEU A 108 0.20 -4.58 -6.27
C LEU A 108 1.43 -4.91 -7.15
N ARG A 109 2.43 -5.64 -6.64
CA ARG A 109 3.57 -6.14 -7.42
C ARG A 109 3.09 -7.07 -8.54
N HIS A 110 2.33 -8.11 -8.18
CA HIS A 110 1.75 -9.03 -9.15
C HIS A 110 0.81 -8.33 -10.14
N LEU A 111 0.08 -7.31 -9.70
CA LEU A 111 -0.77 -6.52 -10.58
C LEU A 111 0.07 -5.79 -11.63
N LEU A 112 1.15 -5.11 -11.21
CA LEU A 112 2.06 -4.37 -12.09
C LEU A 112 2.82 -5.31 -13.04
N ASP A 113 3.28 -6.45 -12.57
CA ASP A 113 3.98 -7.46 -13.38
C ASP A 113 3.09 -8.00 -14.53
N ARG A 114 1.78 -8.13 -14.26
CA ARG A 114 0.81 -8.63 -15.24
C ARG A 114 0.27 -7.58 -16.19
N GLN A 115 0.05 -6.35 -15.73
CA GLN A 115 -0.65 -5.31 -16.49
C GLN A 115 0.29 -4.20 -17.01
N GLY A 116 1.51 -4.12 -16.46
CA GLY A 116 2.41 -3.00 -16.71
C GLY A 116 1.93 -1.70 -16.03
N PRO A 117 2.37 -0.55 -16.54
CA PRO A 117 2.02 0.75 -15.98
C PRO A 117 0.52 1.02 -16.00
N LEU A 118 -0.01 1.48 -14.87
CA LEU A 118 -1.44 1.75 -14.71
C LEU A 118 -1.85 3.09 -15.35
N PRO A 119 -3.08 3.22 -15.83
CA PRO A 119 -3.66 4.52 -16.18
C PRO A 119 -3.65 5.47 -14.98
N LEU A 120 -3.35 6.76 -15.20
CA LEU A 120 -3.30 7.76 -14.12
C LEU A 120 -4.56 7.76 -13.22
N PRO A 121 -5.80 7.68 -13.75
CA PRO A 121 -6.97 7.61 -12.87
C PRO A 121 -6.99 6.38 -11.95
N THR A 122 -6.56 5.23 -12.44
CA THR A 122 -6.46 3.99 -11.65
C THR A 122 -5.37 4.10 -10.59
N ALA A 123 -4.18 4.57 -10.97
CA ALA A 123 -3.09 4.80 -10.02
C ALA A 123 -3.50 5.77 -8.89
N VAL A 124 -4.22 6.86 -9.22
CA VAL A 124 -4.71 7.84 -8.23
C VAL A 124 -5.79 7.24 -7.33
N ARG A 125 -6.68 6.37 -7.83
CA ARG A 125 -7.68 5.69 -6.97
C ARG A 125 -7.02 4.74 -5.97
N ILE A 126 -6.08 3.91 -6.42
CA ILE A 126 -5.31 3.02 -5.56
C ILE A 126 -4.51 3.85 -4.55
N ALA A 127 -3.79 4.88 -5.03
CA ALA A 127 -2.99 5.76 -4.18
C ALA A 127 -3.83 6.45 -3.10
N ALA A 128 -5.06 6.89 -3.39
CA ALA A 128 -5.92 7.53 -2.41
C ALA A 128 -6.28 6.60 -1.24
N GLN A 129 -6.52 5.32 -1.52
CA GLN A 129 -6.84 4.31 -0.50
C GLN A 129 -5.60 4.00 0.37
N VAL A 130 -4.43 3.84 -0.25
CA VAL A 130 -3.15 3.62 0.48
C VAL A 130 -2.79 4.83 1.33
N ALA A 131 -2.93 6.06 0.79
CA ALA A 131 -2.66 7.30 1.52
C ALA A 131 -3.54 7.43 2.77
N SER A 132 -4.85 7.14 2.62
CA SER A 132 -5.78 7.14 3.76
C SER A 132 -5.37 6.14 4.85
N ALA A 133 -4.90 4.94 4.46
CA ALA A 133 -4.42 3.93 5.40
C ALA A 133 -3.12 4.37 6.11
N LEU A 134 -2.17 4.95 5.37
CA LEU A 134 -0.91 5.43 5.94
C LEU A 134 -1.14 6.58 6.93
N ASP A 135 -1.93 7.58 6.53
CA ASP A 135 -2.19 8.74 7.39
C ASP A 135 -2.98 8.32 8.66
N ALA A 136 -3.94 7.39 8.55
CA ALA A 136 -4.62 6.82 9.71
C ALA A 136 -3.66 6.11 10.69
N ALA A 137 -2.66 5.39 10.18
CA ALA A 137 -1.64 4.78 11.02
C ALA A 137 -0.73 5.83 11.68
N HIS A 138 -0.38 6.89 10.94
CA HIS A 138 0.43 8.00 11.45
C HIS A 138 -0.26 8.74 12.61
N GLU A 139 -1.58 8.93 12.55
CA GLU A 139 -2.38 9.51 13.64
C GLU A 139 -2.27 8.69 14.94
N HIS A 140 -2.03 7.37 14.83
CA HIS A 140 -1.80 6.48 15.97
C HIS A 140 -0.31 6.35 16.33
N GLY A 141 0.57 7.19 15.75
CA GLY A 141 2.01 7.15 15.99
C GLY A 141 2.72 5.95 15.35
N LEU A 142 2.05 5.22 14.44
CA LEU A 142 2.61 4.06 13.77
C LEU A 142 3.11 4.44 12.38
N VAL A 143 4.42 4.41 12.17
CA VAL A 143 5.07 4.64 10.88
C VAL A 143 5.33 3.29 10.21
N HIS A 144 4.95 3.15 8.93
CA HIS A 144 5.01 1.87 8.21
C HIS A 144 6.44 1.44 7.88
N ARG A 145 7.29 2.33 7.37
CA ARG A 145 8.73 2.13 7.09
C ARG A 145 9.09 1.10 6.01
N ASP A 146 8.12 0.42 5.45
CA ASP A 146 8.30 -0.59 4.39
C ASP A 146 7.18 -0.51 3.35
N VAL A 147 6.85 0.72 2.92
CA VAL A 147 5.85 0.93 1.87
C VAL A 147 6.42 0.46 0.54
N LYS A 148 5.82 -0.60 -0.01
CA LYS A 148 6.22 -1.22 -1.28
C LYS A 148 5.03 -1.94 -1.92
N PRO A 149 5.04 -2.23 -3.24
CA PRO A 149 3.92 -2.88 -3.92
C PRO A 149 3.51 -4.23 -3.30
N GLY A 150 4.46 -5.03 -2.81
CA GLY A 150 4.17 -6.32 -2.16
C GLY A 150 3.41 -6.22 -0.83
N ASN A 151 3.39 -5.04 -0.19
CA ASN A 151 2.65 -4.79 1.04
C ASN A 151 1.29 -4.10 0.79
N ILE A 152 0.88 -3.97 -0.46
CA ILE A 152 -0.39 -3.36 -0.88
C ILE A 152 -1.21 -4.45 -1.58
N LEU A 153 -2.23 -4.95 -0.90
CA LEU A 153 -3.11 -5.98 -1.43
C LEU A 153 -4.25 -5.33 -2.20
N VAL A 154 -4.51 -5.82 -3.41
CA VAL A 154 -5.56 -5.33 -4.30
C VAL A 154 -6.60 -6.43 -4.46
N ALA A 155 -7.75 -6.24 -3.85
CA ALA A 155 -8.92 -7.08 -3.98
C ALA A 155 -9.89 -6.50 -5.03
N ARG A 156 -10.83 -7.31 -5.48
CA ARG A 156 -11.92 -6.84 -6.32
C ARG A 156 -12.79 -5.86 -5.52
N GLY A 157 -13.11 -4.72 -6.12
CA GLY A 157 -13.98 -3.72 -5.50
C GLY A 157 -15.45 -4.14 -5.46
N THR A 158 -16.26 -3.26 -4.92
CA THR A 158 -17.68 -3.50 -4.65
C THR A 158 -18.59 -3.20 -5.85
N ASP A 159 -18.16 -2.27 -6.71
CA ASP A 159 -18.98 -1.78 -7.83
C ASP A 159 -18.12 -1.22 -8.98
N SER A 160 -18.76 -0.68 -10.03
CA SER A 160 -18.08 -0.11 -11.21
C SER A 160 -17.31 1.16 -10.91
N ASP A 161 -17.72 1.93 -9.90
CA ASP A 161 -17.07 3.19 -9.54
C ASP A 161 -15.87 2.94 -8.61
N HIS A 162 -15.89 1.80 -7.89
CA HIS A 162 -14.84 1.31 -7.00
C HIS A 162 -14.40 -0.09 -7.44
N PRO A 163 -13.76 -0.23 -8.61
CA PRO A 163 -13.40 -1.53 -9.17
C PRO A 163 -12.27 -2.24 -8.40
N GLU A 164 -11.51 -1.51 -7.59
CA GLU A 164 -10.46 -2.04 -6.73
C GLU A 164 -10.71 -1.66 -5.26
N HIS A 165 -10.55 -2.61 -4.34
CA HIS A 165 -10.45 -2.34 -2.92
C HIS A 165 -9.03 -2.67 -2.45
N VAL A 166 -8.37 -1.70 -1.82
CA VAL A 166 -6.96 -1.82 -1.45
C VAL A 166 -6.83 -2.00 0.06
N TYR A 167 -5.93 -2.89 0.47
CA TYR A 167 -5.53 -3.06 1.86
C TYR A 167 -4.01 -2.91 2.00
N LEU A 168 -3.59 -2.07 2.94
CA LEU A 168 -2.21 -1.98 3.40
C LEU A 168 -1.96 -3.05 4.48
N THR A 169 -0.85 -3.78 4.36
CA THR A 169 -0.44 -4.82 5.30
C THR A 169 1.02 -4.66 5.69
N ASP A 170 1.46 -5.41 6.69
CA ASP A 170 2.86 -5.51 7.07
C ASP A 170 3.50 -4.20 7.54
N PHE A 171 2.82 -3.47 8.42
CA PHE A 171 3.44 -2.35 9.15
C PHE A 171 4.78 -2.82 9.72
N GLY A 172 5.85 -2.08 9.42
CA GLY A 172 7.27 -2.46 9.53
C GLY A 172 7.76 -2.97 10.89
N LEU A 173 7.03 -3.90 11.50
CA LEU A 173 7.29 -4.56 12.78
C LEU A 173 8.73 -5.14 12.86
N THR A 174 9.32 -5.44 11.70
CA THR A 174 10.65 -6.08 11.61
C THR A 174 11.78 -5.09 11.29
N LYS A 175 11.54 -3.99 10.57
CA LYS A 175 12.61 -3.10 10.05
C LYS A 175 13.28 -2.19 11.09
N LYS A 176 12.56 -1.76 12.14
CA LYS A 176 13.15 -0.88 13.18
C LYS A 176 14.29 -1.53 13.97
N SER A 177 14.30 -2.85 14.04
CA SER A 177 15.35 -3.62 14.73
C SER A 177 16.66 -3.70 13.96
N LEU A 178 16.60 -3.58 12.63
CA LEU A 178 17.75 -3.75 11.74
C LEU A 178 18.50 -2.45 11.49
N SER A 179 17.82 -1.28 11.59
CA SER A 179 18.45 0.02 11.36
C SER A 179 19.52 0.41 12.37
N LEU A 180 19.55 -0.18 13.57
CA LEU A 180 20.56 0.10 14.60
C LEU A 180 21.81 -0.81 14.52
N THR A 181 21.75 -1.94 13.78
CA THR A 181 22.86 -2.89 13.70
C THR A 181 23.19 -3.36 12.28
N GLY A 182 22.38 -3.03 11.28
CA GLY A 182 22.38 -3.69 9.97
C GLY A 182 23.27 -3.08 8.89
N PHE A 183 23.70 -1.83 9.01
CA PHE A 183 24.58 -1.22 7.99
C PHE A 183 26.04 -1.62 8.10
N THR A 184 26.46 -2.29 9.19
CA THR A 184 27.86 -2.69 9.41
C THR A 184 28.23 -4.09 8.90
N THR A 185 27.25 -4.88 8.44
CA THR A 185 27.56 -6.17 7.83
C THR A 185 27.17 -6.11 6.33
N VAL A 186 28.16 -5.76 5.52
CA VAL A 186 28.09 -5.81 4.05
C VAL A 186 27.58 -7.18 3.62
N GLY A 187 26.40 -7.24 3.02
CA GLY A 187 25.88 -8.46 2.37
C GLY A 187 24.52 -8.99 2.85
N GLN A 188 23.85 -8.42 3.86
CA GLN A 188 22.53 -8.87 4.31
C GLN A 188 21.54 -7.74 4.49
N PHE A 189 21.26 -6.99 3.43
CA PHE A 189 20.06 -6.16 3.41
C PHE A 189 18.85 -7.06 3.09
N VAL A 190 18.08 -7.42 4.11
CA VAL A 190 16.86 -8.22 3.93
C VAL A 190 15.72 -7.27 3.63
N GLY A 191 15.45 -7.03 2.34
CA GLY A 191 14.33 -6.21 1.88
C GLY A 191 14.62 -5.50 0.55
N THR A 192 13.58 -5.00 -0.06
CA THR A 192 13.65 -4.25 -1.32
C THR A 192 14.16 -2.83 -1.03
N LEU A 193 15.28 -2.44 -1.64
CA LEU A 193 15.90 -1.12 -1.47
C LEU A 193 15.24 -0.02 -2.30
N ASP A 194 14.44 -0.39 -3.29
CA ASP A 194 13.85 0.51 -4.30
C ASP A 194 12.92 1.59 -3.73
N TYR A 195 12.49 1.47 -2.47
CA TYR A 195 11.51 2.36 -1.84
C TYR A 195 12.01 3.00 -0.54
N VAL A 196 13.29 2.79 -0.21
CA VAL A 196 13.87 3.23 1.06
C VAL A 196 14.09 4.74 1.08
N ALA A 197 13.68 5.41 2.16
CA ALA A 197 13.89 6.85 2.31
C ALA A 197 15.32 7.18 2.72
N PRO A 198 15.88 8.36 2.32
CA PRO A 198 17.24 8.79 2.65
C PRO A 198 17.58 8.76 4.14
N GLU A 199 16.65 9.18 5.01
CA GLU A 199 16.83 9.15 6.47
C GLU A 199 16.91 7.74 7.04
N GLN A 200 16.25 6.76 6.42
CA GLN A 200 16.35 5.35 6.80
C GLN A 200 17.74 4.80 6.48
N ILE A 201 18.30 5.19 5.33
CA ILE A 201 19.65 4.80 4.89
C ILE A 201 20.70 5.41 5.83
N SER A 202 20.54 6.70 6.15
CA SER A 202 21.52 7.43 6.99
C SER A 202 21.35 7.21 8.49
N GLY A 203 20.39 6.37 8.93
CA GLY A 203 20.13 6.08 10.33
C GLY A 203 19.64 7.29 11.13
N LYS A 204 19.10 8.31 10.46
CA LYS A 204 18.51 9.49 11.11
C LYS A 204 17.14 9.16 11.72
N PRO A 205 16.62 10.01 12.63
CA PRO A 205 15.23 9.85 13.10
C PRO A 205 14.25 9.79 11.95
N VAL A 206 13.31 8.84 12.04
CA VAL A 206 12.31 8.56 11.01
C VAL A 206 10.95 8.95 11.54
N ASP A 207 10.21 9.77 10.80
CA ASP A 207 8.82 10.14 11.04
C ASP A 207 7.90 9.66 9.89
N ALA A 208 6.65 10.10 9.89
CA ALA A 208 5.65 9.77 8.87
C ALA A 208 6.07 10.11 7.43
N ARG A 209 6.94 11.09 7.25
CA ARG A 209 7.40 11.56 5.93
C ARG A 209 8.32 10.56 5.22
N CYS A 210 8.86 9.57 5.94
CA CYS A 210 9.55 8.46 5.28
C CYS A 210 8.58 7.59 4.47
N ASP A 211 7.35 7.43 4.96
CA ASP A 211 6.31 6.70 4.23
C ASP A 211 5.81 7.50 3.03
N VAL A 212 5.76 8.83 3.10
CA VAL A 212 5.49 9.69 1.92
C VAL A 212 6.50 9.43 0.81
N TYR A 213 7.79 9.32 1.14
CA TYR A 213 8.85 9.02 0.18
C TYR A 213 8.68 7.62 -0.44
N GLY A 214 8.59 6.58 0.39
CA GLY A 214 8.41 5.21 -0.08
C GLY A 214 7.13 5.04 -0.90
N PHE A 215 6.06 5.70 -0.47
CA PHE A 215 4.79 5.73 -1.18
C PHE A 215 4.89 6.46 -2.54
N ALA A 216 5.60 7.56 -2.62
CA ALA A 216 5.87 8.23 -3.89
C ALA A 216 6.66 7.33 -4.85
N CYS A 217 7.63 6.54 -4.37
CA CYS A 217 8.32 5.53 -5.18
C CYS A 217 7.34 4.49 -5.75
N VAL A 218 6.40 4.00 -4.93
CA VAL A 218 5.35 3.05 -5.38
C VAL A 218 4.44 3.68 -6.43
N VAL A 219 3.98 4.91 -6.21
CA VAL A 219 3.08 5.60 -7.18
C VAL A 219 3.83 5.91 -8.48
N HIS A 220 5.11 6.27 -8.41
CA HIS A 220 5.97 6.42 -9.60
C HIS A 220 5.98 5.13 -10.40
N GLU A 221 6.21 4.00 -9.74
CA GLU A 221 6.23 2.69 -10.40
C GLU A 221 4.86 2.31 -10.97
N CYS A 222 3.78 2.59 -10.28
CA CYS A 222 2.42 2.41 -10.82
C CYS A 222 2.23 3.16 -12.15
N LEU A 223 2.81 4.34 -12.29
CA LEU A 223 2.65 5.18 -13.47
C LEU A 223 3.63 4.85 -14.60
N THR A 224 4.86 4.47 -14.28
CA THR A 224 5.95 4.31 -15.25
C THR A 224 6.34 2.85 -15.51
N GLY A 225 5.93 1.92 -14.64
CA GLY A 225 6.28 0.50 -14.67
C GLY A 225 7.59 0.16 -13.97
N HIS A 226 8.25 1.14 -13.36
CA HIS A 226 9.47 0.92 -12.59
C HIS A 226 9.64 1.95 -11.46
N PRO A 227 10.36 1.62 -10.38
CA PRO A 227 10.69 2.57 -9.33
C PRO A 227 11.54 3.74 -9.88
N PRO A 228 11.60 4.88 -9.16
CA PRO A 228 12.31 6.07 -9.65
C PRO A 228 13.81 5.84 -9.86
N PHE A 229 14.43 5.01 -9.03
CA PHE A 229 15.85 4.67 -9.15
C PHE A 229 16.01 3.19 -9.46
N ARG A 230 16.86 2.88 -10.42
CA ARG A 230 17.23 1.51 -10.81
C ARG A 230 18.73 1.46 -11.00
N ARG A 231 19.39 0.59 -10.26
CA ARG A 231 20.84 0.33 -10.32
C ARG A 231 21.08 -1.16 -10.22
N ASP A 232 22.13 -1.65 -10.83
CA ASP A 232 22.50 -3.06 -10.78
C ASP A 232 23.19 -3.41 -9.45
N ASP A 233 23.73 -2.43 -8.76
CA ASP A 233 24.41 -2.57 -7.48
C ASP A 233 23.61 -1.88 -6.36
N ASP A 234 23.48 -2.57 -5.23
CA ASP A 234 22.73 -2.09 -4.05
C ASP A 234 23.30 -0.78 -3.49
N MET A 235 24.64 -0.63 -3.47
CA MET A 235 25.28 0.59 -2.97
C MET A 235 25.01 1.77 -3.90
N ALA A 236 25.06 1.55 -5.21
CA ALA A 236 24.70 2.56 -6.19
C ALA A 236 23.22 2.94 -6.12
N LEU A 237 22.33 2.00 -5.79
CA LEU A 237 20.92 2.27 -5.55
C LEU A 237 20.70 3.12 -4.29
N LEU A 238 21.36 2.76 -3.17
CA LEU A 238 21.32 3.53 -1.94
C LEU A 238 21.88 4.93 -2.14
N TRP A 239 22.96 5.06 -2.94
CA TRP A 239 23.52 6.38 -3.32
C TRP A 239 22.49 7.21 -4.09
N ALA A 240 21.79 6.62 -5.06
CA ALA A 240 20.78 7.32 -5.84
C ALA A 240 19.63 7.82 -4.96
N HIS A 241 19.15 7.02 -4.01
CA HIS A 241 18.15 7.46 -3.04
C HIS A 241 18.64 8.64 -2.18
N GLN A 242 19.92 8.69 -1.83
CA GLN A 242 20.51 9.73 -1.00
C GLN A 242 20.77 11.04 -1.75
N TYR A 243 21.24 10.96 -3.00
CA TYR A 243 21.88 12.10 -3.66
C TYR A 243 21.39 12.42 -5.07
N ASP A 244 20.92 11.43 -5.84
CA ASP A 244 20.47 11.68 -7.23
C ASP A 244 19.09 12.35 -7.24
N ASP A 245 18.88 13.30 -8.15
CA ASP A 245 17.56 13.87 -8.38
C ASP A 245 16.60 12.80 -8.94
N PRO A 246 15.34 12.78 -8.47
CA PRO A 246 14.37 11.82 -8.97
C PRO A 246 14.03 12.12 -10.44
N PRO A 247 14.02 11.08 -11.31
CA PRO A 247 13.65 11.29 -12.71
C PRO A 247 12.17 11.72 -12.79
N PRO A 248 11.85 12.68 -13.69
CA PRO A 248 10.47 13.09 -13.88
C PRO A 248 9.64 11.96 -14.52
N PRO A 249 8.47 11.60 -13.98
CA PRO A 249 7.61 10.54 -14.52
C PRO A 249 7.23 10.75 -15.99
N SER A 250 7.07 12.02 -16.43
CA SER A 250 6.74 12.36 -17.82
C SER A 250 7.83 12.00 -18.81
N ALA A 251 9.11 11.98 -18.38
CA ALA A 251 10.23 11.53 -19.22
C ALA A 251 10.21 10.01 -19.43
N SER A 252 9.80 9.24 -18.41
CA SER A 252 9.70 7.78 -18.48
C SER A 252 8.47 7.31 -19.25
N ARG A 253 7.36 8.06 -19.16
CA ARG A 253 6.10 7.75 -19.86
C ARG A 253 5.55 8.99 -20.55
N PRO A 254 5.86 9.18 -21.84
CA PRO A 254 5.25 10.23 -22.64
C PRO A 254 3.73 10.14 -22.63
N GLY A 255 3.06 11.26 -22.37
CA GLY A 255 1.59 11.31 -22.23
C GLY A 255 1.10 11.47 -20.81
N LEU A 256 1.96 11.30 -19.80
CA LEU A 256 1.66 11.77 -18.45
C LEU A 256 1.67 13.31 -18.43
N PRO A 257 0.80 13.94 -17.62
CA PRO A 257 0.80 15.41 -17.45
C PRO A 257 2.12 15.91 -16.88
N ALA A 258 2.75 16.89 -17.54
CA ALA A 258 4.02 17.45 -17.05
C ALA A 258 3.90 18.07 -15.64
N GLY A 259 2.69 18.49 -15.23
CA GLY A 259 2.45 19.04 -13.89
C GLY A 259 2.74 18.03 -12.76
N ILE A 260 2.70 16.72 -13.04
CA ILE A 260 2.98 15.72 -12.01
C ILE A 260 4.47 15.66 -11.65
N ASP A 261 5.37 16.08 -12.51
CA ASP A 261 6.81 16.00 -12.28
C ASP A 261 7.23 16.82 -11.04
N ALA A 262 6.66 18.02 -10.87
CA ALA A 262 6.91 18.84 -9.69
C ALA A 262 6.38 18.19 -8.41
N VAL A 263 5.24 17.50 -8.50
CA VAL A 263 4.65 16.77 -7.36
C VAL A 263 5.57 15.64 -6.91
N PHE A 264 6.12 14.87 -7.85
CA PHE A 264 7.08 13.80 -7.54
C PHE A 264 8.42 14.35 -7.05
N ALA A 265 8.94 15.44 -7.64
CA ALA A 265 10.16 16.08 -7.18
C ALA A 265 10.04 16.51 -5.70
N ARG A 266 8.89 17.03 -5.30
CA ARG A 266 8.59 17.35 -3.90
C ARG A 266 8.46 16.11 -3.02
N ALA A 267 7.68 15.12 -3.40
CA ALA A 267 7.45 13.91 -2.60
C ALA A 267 8.73 13.08 -2.40
N LEU A 268 9.64 13.10 -3.39
CA LEU A 268 10.93 12.41 -3.38
C LEU A 268 12.10 13.32 -2.94
N ALA A 269 11.82 14.47 -2.33
CA ALA A 269 12.85 15.34 -1.79
C ALA A 269 13.72 14.61 -0.74
N LYS A 270 15.03 14.92 -0.73
CA LYS A 270 16.00 14.19 0.09
C LYS A 270 15.84 14.48 1.58
N THR A 271 15.37 15.67 1.92
CA THR A 271 15.07 16.07 3.32
C THR A 271 13.58 15.89 3.60
N PRO A 272 13.18 15.28 4.73
CA PRO A 272 11.76 15.06 5.06
C PRO A 272 10.95 16.37 5.07
N GLU A 273 11.54 17.48 5.52
CA GLU A 273 10.89 18.79 5.66
C GLU A 273 10.48 19.40 4.31
N ALA A 274 11.16 19.01 3.22
CA ALA A 274 10.84 19.49 1.87
C ALA A 274 9.69 18.68 1.21
N ARG A 275 9.28 17.56 1.80
CA ARG A 275 8.20 16.69 1.28
C ARG A 275 6.82 17.23 1.64
N HIS A 276 5.80 16.51 1.22
CA HIS A 276 4.43 16.68 1.72
C HIS A 276 4.36 16.25 3.18
N ASP A 277 3.51 16.92 3.97
CA ASP A 277 3.33 16.58 5.39
C ASP A 277 2.56 15.26 5.57
N THR A 278 1.67 14.90 4.63
CA THR A 278 0.87 13.68 4.67
C THR A 278 0.82 12.99 3.30
N CYS A 279 0.50 11.70 3.30
CA CYS A 279 0.32 10.93 2.08
C CYS A 279 -0.92 11.42 1.29
N LEU A 280 -1.98 11.83 1.97
CA LEU A 280 -3.18 12.41 1.35
C LEU A 280 -2.87 13.75 0.67
N ALA A 281 -2.01 14.60 1.25
CA ALA A 281 -1.58 15.84 0.62
C ALA A 281 -0.84 15.59 -0.71
N PHE A 282 0.05 14.60 -0.75
CA PHE A 282 0.71 14.18 -1.98
C PHE A 282 -0.30 13.73 -3.05
N VAL A 283 -1.26 12.87 -2.68
CA VAL A 283 -2.27 12.37 -3.65
C VAL A 283 -3.21 13.48 -4.10
N ALA A 284 -3.57 14.42 -3.24
CA ALA A 284 -4.40 15.57 -3.60
C ALA A 284 -3.72 16.45 -4.65
N GLU A 285 -2.43 16.74 -4.48
CA GLU A 285 -1.64 17.52 -5.43
C GLU A 285 -1.45 16.76 -6.76
N LEU A 286 -1.18 15.45 -6.70
CA LEU A 286 -1.10 14.58 -7.89
C LEU A 286 -2.41 14.57 -8.69
N ARG A 287 -3.55 14.50 -8.00
CA ARG A 287 -4.89 14.54 -8.62
C ARG A 287 -5.17 15.88 -9.29
N ALA A 288 -4.78 16.98 -8.66
CA ALA A 288 -4.95 18.34 -9.21
C ALA A 288 -4.12 18.51 -10.49
N ALA A 289 -2.82 18.14 -10.46
CA ALA A 289 -1.93 18.21 -11.62
C ALA A 289 -2.46 17.39 -12.81
N GLY A 290 -3.06 16.24 -12.54
CA GLY A 290 -3.69 15.39 -13.57
C GLY A 290 -4.96 15.98 -14.20
N ARG A 291 -5.71 16.84 -13.48
CA ARG A 291 -6.91 17.52 -13.97
C ARG A 291 -6.58 18.73 -14.83
N ASP A 292 -5.61 19.52 -14.41
CA ASP A 292 -5.21 20.76 -15.11
C ASP A 292 -4.73 20.46 -16.54
N ASP A 293 -4.03 19.35 -16.75
CA ASP A 293 -3.60 18.97 -18.10
C ASP A 293 -4.78 18.52 -18.98
N ARG A 294 -5.77 17.82 -18.40
CA ARG A 294 -7.00 17.46 -19.14
C ARG A 294 -7.77 18.71 -19.61
N ALA A 295 -7.88 19.71 -18.75
CA ALA A 295 -8.55 20.96 -19.10
C ALA A 295 -7.82 21.73 -20.20
N ARG A 296 -6.47 21.69 -20.20
CA ARG A 296 -5.64 22.30 -21.25
C ARG A 296 -5.70 21.57 -22.57
N ARG A 297 -5.76 20.22 -22.57
CA ARG A 297 -5.81 19.39 -23.80
C ARG A 297 -7.19 19.34 -24.43
N HIS A 298 -8.25 19.56 -23.65
CA HIS A 298 -9.62 19.66 -24.11
C HIS A 298 -10.25 20.94 -23.54
N PRO A 299 -9.88 22.13 -24.06
CA PRO A 299 -10.64 23.32 -23.73
C PRO A 299 -12.10 23.03 -24.13
N LEU A 300 -13.01 23.17 -23.16
CA LEU A 300 -14.44 23.08 -23.44
C LEU A 300 -14.70 24.04 -24.60
N THR A 301 -14.88 23.53 -25.81
CA THR A 301 -15.48 24.29 -26.88
C THR A 301 -16.87 24.64 -26.35
N GLU A 302 -17.05 25.90 -25.93
CA GLU A 302 -18.40 26.41 -25.69
C GLU A 302 -19.23 26.04 -26.94
N PRO A 303 -20.35 25.36 -26.78
CA PRO A 303 -21.23 25.14 -27.91
C PRO A 303 -21.62 26.54 -28.40
N ALA A 304 -21.14 26.88 -29.61
CA ALA A 304 -21.56 28.11 -30.30
C ALA A 304 -23.06 28.21 -30.14
N GLY A 305 -23.50 29.31 -29.53
CA GLY A 305 -24.89 29.52 -29.13
C GLY A 305 -25.85 29.21 -30.27
N ARG A 306 -26.56 28.11 -30.15
CA ARG A 306 -27.76 27.88 -30.95
C ARG A 306 -28.74 28.98 -30.57
N PRO A 307 -29.28 29.71 -31.55
CA PRO A 307 -30.32 30.69 -31.27
C PRO A 307 -31.50 29.97 -30.61
N VAL A 308 -31.83 30.37 -29.41
CA VAL A 308 -32.99 29.85 -28.66
C VAL A 308 -34.25 30.19 -29.47
N PRO A 309 -35.03 29.21 -29.98
CA PRO A 309 -36.32 29.49 -30.56
C PRO A 309 -37.22 30.04 -29.45
N ARG A 310 -37.79 31.21 -29.67
CA ARG A 310 -38.87 31.77 -28.79
C ARG A 310 -40.09 30.84 -28.87
N ASN A 311 -40.15 29.85 -27.98
CA ASN A 311 -41.34 29.03 -27.83
C ASN A 311 -42.34 29.75 -26.90
N GLY A 312 -43.58 29.93 -27.42
CA GLY A 312 -44.74 30.32 -26.62
C GLY A 312 -45.07 29.29 -25.52
N PRO A 313 -46.04 29.57 -24.65
CA PRO A 313 -46.32 28.76 -23.46
C PRO A 313 -46.68 27.31 -23.84
N ARG A 314 -45.93 26.35 -23.28
CA ARG A 314 -46.18 24.94 -23.41
C ARG A 314 -47.51 24.52 -22.74
N PRO A 315 -48.35 23.70 -23.37
CA PRO A 315 -49.54 23.16 -22.72
C PRO A 315 -49.13 22.25 -21.52
N PRO A 316 -49.93 22.19 -20.45
CA PRO A 316 -49.65 21.43 -19.26
C PRO A 316 -49.57 19.90 -19.58
N PRO A 317 -48.74 19.16 -18.87
CA PRO A 317 -48.57 17.72 -19.08
C PRO A 317 -49.89 16.95 -18.75
N ARG A 318 -50.15 15.85 -19.47
CA ARG A 318 -51.41 15.05 -19.41
C ARG A 318 -51.82 14.57 -18.01
N TRP A 319 -50.92 14.50 -17.04
CA TRP A 319 -51.22 14.12 -15.66
C TRP A 319 -51.87 15.22 -14.82
N ALA A 320 -51.94 16.46 -15.31
CA ALA A 320 -52.52 17.59 -14.62
C ALA A 320 -54.01 17.83 -14.97
N GLN A 321 -54.66 16.91 -15.68
CA GLN A 321 -56.08 17.01 -15.93
C GLN A 321 -56.90 16.28 -14.85
N PRO A 322 -57.97 16.89 -14.28
CA PRO A 322 -58.73 16.25 -13.23
C PRO A 322 -59.53 15.08 -13.82
N VAL A 323 -59.33 13.89 -13.24
CA VAL A 323 -60.16 12.69 -13.52
C VAL A 323 -61.49 12.88 -12.82
N VAL A 324 -62.57 13.08 -13.63
CA VAL A 324 -63.92 13.04 -13.12
C VAL A 324 -64.30 11.56 -12.92
N GLY A 325 -64.15 11.11 -11.68
CA GLY A 325 -64.58 9.78 -11.27
C GLY A 325 -66.08 9.72 -11.09
N ARG A 326 -66.77 8.86 -11.85
CA ARG A 326 -68.09 8.35 -11.49
C ARG A 326 -67.90 7.12 -10.65
N TYR A 327 -68.45 7.14 -9.44
CA TYR A 327 -68.71 5.95 -8.64
C TYR A 327 -70.12 5.48 -8.96
N PRO A 328 -70.37 4.17 -9.05
CA PRO A 328 -71.67 3.61 -8.75
C PRO A 328 -71.79 3.35 -7.26
#